data_2abc4d1a107bee3ec240292481042ace
#
_entry.id   2abc4d1a107bee3ec240292481042ace
#
_cell.length_a   1.000
_cell.length_b   1.000
_cell.length_c   1.000
_cell.angle_alpha   90.00
_cell.angle_beta   90.00
_cell.angle_gamma   90.00
#
_symmetry.space_group_name_H-M   'P 1'
#
loop_
_entity.id
_entity.type
_entity.pdbx_description
1 polymer ?
#
loop_
_entity_poly.entity_id
_entity_poly.type
_entity_poly.pdbx_seq_one_letter_code
_entity_poly.pdbx_strand_id
1 'polypeptide(L)'
;KALGRLYRGILCPTVRQYAHLGDASAHTDHVSGTADDRWVFTEDNPGRELQVTAWLAGISRVLKGHNDTLAADCLEIARELFKITRCDNNWILTTKVHAAVELYLATKEAGYRDFVLQQQDFICKNIRQTGWFIGRFDQAVGNVRFSKAIRKALPELQAMYQEYSSKTPYGVPHDRGNRSSGSWEPQHLGYNYCYLHAAYPDLFTPDYIFNAVQYLLGMHPGRNQAAFVTGVGAETMKAAYGVNRADWSYIPGGVSPGTNLIRPDLPELLHFPFLWQEGEYCLGGHATWFMYMVLASQKILNGNEQ
;
A
#
# COMPACT_ATOMS: atom_id res chain seq x y z
N LYS A 1 -3.60 -18.43 -12.39
CA LYS A 1 -4.38 -19.51 -13.03
C LYS A 1 -3.57 -20.81 -13.17
N ALA A 2 -2.43 -20.81 -13.83
CA ALA A 2 -1.71 -22.04 -14.16
C ALA A 2 -1.37 -22.94 -12.93
N LEU A 3 -1.06 -22.32 -11.80
CA LEU A 3 -0.68 -23.04 -10.58
C LEU A 3 -1.83 -23.24 -9.58
N GLY A 4 -3.00 -22.65 -9.82
CA GLY A 4 -4.14 -22.71 -8.92
C GLY A 4 -3.92 -22.02 -7.56
N ARG A 5 -2.79 -21.35 -7.35
CA ARG A 5 -2.49 -20.57 -6.14
C ARG A 5 -1.39 -19.54 -6.40
N LEU A 6 -1.19 -18.63 -5.45
CA LEU A 6 -0.12 -17.65 -5.53
C LEU A 6 1.26 -18.30 -5.35
N TYR A 7 2.24 -17.75 -6.03
CA TYR A 7 3.65 -18.06 -5.81
C TYR A 7 4.40 -16.78 -5.40
N ARG A 8 5.43 -16.98 -4.60
CA ARG A 8 6.18 -15.86 -4.03
C ARG A 8 7.30 -15.38 -4.94
N GLY A 9 7.89 -16.27 -5.68
CA GLY A 9 8.99 -15.94 -6.56
C GLY A 9 9.47 -17.10 -7.39
N ILE A 10 10.31 -16.80 -8.35
CA ILE A 10 11.03 -17.77 -9.18
C ILE A 10 12.51 -17.62 -8.85
N LEU A 11 13.15 -18.69 -8.43
CA LEU A 11 14.57 -18.73 -8.12
C LEU A 11 15.33 -19.58 -9.13
N CYS A 12 16.54 -19.15 -9.45
CA CYS A 12 17.46 -19.98 -10.21
C CYS A 12 18.01 -21.09 -9.33
N PRO A 13 17.98 -22.35 -9.77
CA PRO A 13 18.40 -23.49 -8.95
C PRO A 13 19.91 -23.57 -8.74
N THR A 14 20.72 -22.90 -9.55
CA THR A 14 22.18 -22.99 -9.50
C THR A 14 22.86 -21.63 -9.46
N VAL A 15 24.00 -21.55 -8.76
CA VAL A 15 24.86 -20.36 -8.71
C VAL A 15 25.35 -19.94 -10.11
N ARG A 16 25.45 -20.86 -11.02
CA ARG A 16 25.82 -20.60 -12.42
C ARG A 16 24.88 -19.61 -13.12
N GLN A 17 23.61 -19.69 -12.85
CA GLN A 17 22.63 -18.79 -13.45
C GLN A 17 22.70 -17.37 -12.86
N TYR A 18 23.22 -17.22 -11.65
CA TYR A 18 23.50 -15.90 -11.08
C TYR A 18 24.72 -15.20 -11.65
N ALA A 19 25.67 -15.95 -12.21
CA ALA A 19 26.85 -15.38 -12.86
C ALA A 19 26.53 -14.69 -14.19
N HIS A 20 25.36 -14.98 -14.76
CA HIS A 20 24.88 -14.41 -16.02
C HIS A 20 23.75 -13.42 -15.72
N LEU A 21 24.09 -12.18 -15.41
CA LEU A 21 23.14 -11.07 -15.26
C LEU A 21 22.61 -10.67 -16.63
N GLY A 22 21.69 -11.42 -17.17
CA GLY A 22 21.12 -11.18 -18.48
C GLY A 22 19.74 -11.81 -18.62
N ASP A 23 19.31 -11.95 -19.85
CA ASP A 23 18.06 -12.64 -20.15
C ASP A 23 18.16 -14.12 -19.72
N ALA A 24 17.37 -14.47 -18.70
CA ALA A 24 17.35 -15.82 -18.17
C ALA A 24 16.87 -16.87 -19.20
N SER A 25 16.17 -16.45 -20.24
CA SER A 25 15.73 -17.33 -21.33
C SER A 25 16.91 -17.80 -22.20
N ALA A 26 18.00 -17.02 -22.26
CA ALA A 26 19.20 -17.39 -22.99
C ALA A 26 20.00 -18.55 -22.34
N HIS A 27 19.65 -18.93 -21.11
CA HIS A 27 20.35 -19.93 -20.32
C HIS A 27 19.48 -21.14 -19.95
N THR A 28 18.41 -21.37 -20.68
CA THR A 28 17.52 -22.52 -20.51
C THR A 28 17.56 -23.41 -21.75
N ASP A 29 17.47 -24.71 -21.56
CA ASP A 29 17.31 -25.70 -22.65
C ASP A 29 15.85 -25.84 -23.10
N HIS A 30 14.91 -25.11 -22.45
CA HIS A 30 13.46 -25.17 -22.69
C HIS A 30 12.81 -26.55 -22.44
N VAL A 31 13.46 -27.41 -21.65
CA VAL A 31 12.98 -28.74 -21.28
C VAL A 31 12.74 -28.79 -19.78
N SER A 32 11.52 -29.09 -19.35
CA SER A 32 11.20 -29.26 -17.92
C SER A 32 11.81 -30.53 -17.34
N GLY A 33 12.31 -30.44 -16.12
CA GLY A 33 12.94 -31.55 -15.39
C GLY A 33 14.45 -31.60 -15.49
N THR A 34 15.08 -30.59 -16.07
CA THR A 34 16.53 -30.49 -16.23
C THR A 34 17.18 -29.55 -15.20
N ALA A 35 18.52 -29.54 -15.15
CA ALA A 35 19.28 -28.85 -14.11
C ALA A 35 19.21 -27.31 -14.17
N ASP A 36 18.77 -26.74 -15.27
CA ASP A 36 18.63 -25.29 -15.50
C ASP A 36 17.22 -24.78 -15.16
N ASP A 37 16.29 -25.65 -14.78
CA ASP A 37 14.95 -25.27 -14.35
C ASP A 37 14.97 -24.35 -13.16
N ARG A 38 14.06 -23.37 -13.21
CA ARG A 38 13.84 -22.44 -12.12
C ARG A 38 12.78 -22.97 -11.14
N TRP A 39 13.06 -22.81 -9.88
CA TRP A 39 12.13 -23.17 -8.84
C TRP A 39 11.05 -22.11 -8.65
N VAL A 40 9.81 -22.56 -8.62
CA VAL A 40 8.66 -21.72 -8.27
C VAL A 40 8.25 -22.04 -6.84
N PHE A 41 8.32 -21.03 -5.97
CA PHE A 41 7.94 -21.17 -4.58
C PHE A 41 6.48 -20.77 -4.39
N THR A 42 5.69 -21.72 -3.91
CA THR A 42 4.36 -21.46 -3.39
C THR A 42 4.43 -21.42 -1.87
N GLU A 43 3.65 -20.57 -1.25
CA GLU A 43 3.54 -20.50 0.21
C GLU A 43 2.08 -20.60 0.63
N ASP A 44 1.86 -21.21 1.80
CA ASP A 44 0.57 -21.18 2.45
C ASP A 44 0.45 -19.87 3.25
N ASN A 45 -0.06 -18.84 2.62
CA ASN A 45 -0.18 -17.50 3.20
C ASN A 45 -1.57 -16.90 2.93
N PRO A 46 -2.56 -17.31 3.74
CA PRO A 46 -3.95 -16.85 3.57
C PRO A 46 -4.11 -15.32 3.58
N GLY A 47 -3.31 -14.63 4.40
CA GLY A 47 -3.33 -13.17 4.45
C GLY A 47 -2.91 -12.54 3.13
N ARG A 48 -1.85 -13.04 2.50
CA ARG A 48 -1.41 -12.58 1.18
C ARG A 48 -2.42 -12.91 0.08
N GLU A 49 -2.99 -14.11 0.11
CA GLU A 49 -4.01 -14.53 -0.87
C GLU A 49 -5.22 -13.61 -0.82
N LEU A 50 -5.71 -13.28 0.38
CA LEU A 50 -6.83 -12.36 0.55
C LEU A 50 -6.47 -10.91 0.22
N GLN A 51 -5.24 -10.48 0.47
CA GLN A 51 -4.75 -9.17 0.04
C GLN A 51 -4.72 -9.07 -1.49
N VAL A 52 -4.22 -10.09 -2.17
CA VAL A 52 -4.26 -10.17 -3.64
C VAL A 52 -5.69 -10.22 -4.15
N THR A 53 -6.59 -10.91 -3.46
CA THR A 53 -8.03 -10.92 -3.76
C THR A 53 -8.59 -9.49 -3.78
N ALA A 54 -8.32 -8.69 -2.75
CA ALA A 54 -8.77 -7.30 -2.69
C ALA A 54 -8.20 -6.46 -3.85
N TRP A 55 -6.91 -6.62 -4.15
CA TRP A 55 -6.27 -5.89 -5.25
C TRP A 55 -6.85 -6.28 -6.61
N LEU A 56 -7.01 -7.57 -6.89
CA LEU A 56 -7.56 -8.04 -8.15
C LEU A 56 -9.01 -7.59 -8.35
N ALA A 57 -9.82 -7.60 -7.31
CA ALA A 57 -11.18 -7.08 -7.37
C ALA A 57 -11.21 -5.56 -7.64
N GLY A 58 -10.29 -4.80 -7.02
CA GLY A 58 -10.11 -3.37 -7.31
C GLY A 58 -9.64 -3.12 -8.74
N ILE A 59 -8.64 -3.87 -9.21
CA ILE A 59 -8.11 -3.80 -10.58
C ILE A 59 -9.18 -4.11 -11.60
N SER A 60 -10.00 -5.15 -11.38
CA SER A 60 -11.09 -5.51 -12.30
C SER A 60 -12.05 -4.36 -12.51
N ARG A 61 -12.38 -3.61 -11.44
CA ARG A 61 -13.27 -2.46 -11.50
C ARG A 61 -12.68 -1.30 -12.31
N VAL A 62 -11.37 -1.04 -12.14
CA VAL A 62 -10.67 0.05 -12.84
C VAL A 62 -10.47 -0.27 -14.32
N LEU A 63 -10.18 -1.53 -14.65
CA LEU A 63 -9.96 -1.96 -16.04
C LEU A 63 -11.24 -2.11 -16.87
N LYS A 64 -12.40 -2.15 -16.23
CA LYS A 64 -13.68 -2.27 -16.93
C LYS A 64 -13.89 -1.09 -17.89
N GLY A 65 -14.16 -1.41 -19.16
CA GLY A 65 -14.25 -0.44 -20.25
C GLY A 65 -12.92 -0.04 -20.88
N HIS A 66 -11.78 -0.50 -20.32
CA HIS A 66 -10.44 -0.28 -20.89
C HIS A 66 -9.79 -1.58 -21.36
N ASN A 67 -9.91 -2.65 -20.58
CA ASN A 67 -9.46 -4.00 -20.91
C ASN A 67 -10.36 -5.02 -20.21
N ASP A 68 -11.50 -5.30 -20.82
CA ASP A 68 -12.53 -6.13 -20.23
C ASP A 68 -12.11 -7.59 -20.05
N THR A 69 -11.24 -8.12 -20.92
CA THR A 69 -10.70 -9.46 -20.79
C THR A 69 -9.87 -9.60 -19.51
N LEU A 70 -8.91 -8.70 -19.30
CA LEU A 70 -8.10 -8.70 -18.11
C LEU A 70 -8.92 -8.38 -16.85
N ALA A 71 -9.90 -7.48 -16.95
CA ALA A 71 -10.83 -7.18 -15.87
C ALA A 71 -11.61 -8.42 -15.42
N ALA A 72 -12.12 -9.21 -16.38
CA ALA A 72 -12.81 -10.45 -16.10
C ALA A 72 -11.89 -11.52 -15.46
N ASP A 73 -10.70 -11.70 -16.00
CA ASP A 73 -9.70 -12.62 -15.43
C ASP A 73 -9.33 -12.25 -13.98
N CYS A 74 -9.11 -10.99 -13.71
CA CYS A 74 -8.83 -10.50 -12.35
C CYS A 74 -9.98 -10.81 -11.39
N LEU A 75 -11.22 -10.57 -11.83
CA LEU A 75 -12.39 -10.82 -10.99
C LEU A 75 -12.61 -12.30 -10.73
N GLU A 76 -12.45 -13.15 -11.73
CA GLU A 76 -12.56 -14.60 -11.61
C GLU A 76 -11.57 -15.13 -10.55
N ILE A 77 -10.28 -14.77 -10.67
CA ILE A 77 -9.25 -15.18 -9.73
C ILE A 77 -9.54 -14.65 -8.32
N ALA A 78 -10.02 -13.40 -8.19
CA ALA A 78 -10.40 -12.83 -6.90
C ALA A 78 -11.52 -13.64 -6.23
N ARG A 79 -12.53 -14.04 -6.97
CA ARG A 79 -13.62 -14.88 -6.46
C ARG A 79 -13.14 -16.25 -6.00
N GLU A 80 -12.30 -16.89 -6.80
CA GLU A 80 -11.73 -18.21 -6.46
C GLU A 80 -10.91 -18.13 -5.17
N LEU A 81 -9.97 -17.18 -5.08
CA LEU A 81 -9.14 -16.99 -3.89
C LEU A 81 -9.99 -16.68 -2.64
N PHE A 82 -10.99 -15.82 -2.76
CA PHE A 82 -11.90 -15.54 -1.64
C PHE A 82 -12.60 -16.78 -1.11
N LYS A 83 -13.01 -17.68 -2.01
CA LYS A 83 -13.74 -18.89 -1.70
C LYS A 83 -12.85 -19.94 -1.03
N ILE A 84 -11.64 -20.15 -1.56
CA ILE A 84 -10.77 -21.25 -1.11
C ILE A 84 -9.89 -20.86 0.08
N THR A 85 -9.61 -19.58 0.28
CA THR A 85 -8.68 -19.15 1.30
C THR A 85 -9.31 -19.23 2.69
N ARG A 86 -8.63 -19.96 3.58
CA ARG A 86 -9.03 -20.12 4.98
C ARG A 86 -8.91 -18.80 5.75
N CYS A 87 -9.65 -18.71 6.85
CA CYS A 87 -9.63 -17.56 7.75
C CYS A 87 -9.65 -18.07 9.19
N ASP A 88 -8.50 -18.13 9.82
CA ASP A 88 -8.29 -18.79 11.12
C ASP A 88 -7.83 -17.83 12.24
N ASN A 89 -7.65 -16.56 11.95
CA ASN A 89 -7.33 -15.55 12.95
C ASN A 89 -7.84 -14.13 12.58
N ASN A 90 -7.78 -13.21 13.54
CA ASN A 90 -8.31 -11.85 13.37
C ASN A 90 -7.57 -11.03 12.29
N TRP A 91 -6.27 -11.24 12.13
CA TRP A 91 -5.50 -10.54 11.09
C TRP A 91 -5.96 -10.96 9.68
N ILE A 92 -6.13 -12.28 9.48
CA ILE A 92 -6.65 -12.82 8.22
C ILE A 92 -8.11 -12.37 8.01
N LEU A 93 -8.92 -12.31 9.09
CA LEU A 93 -10.29 -11.83 9.00
C LEU A 93 -10.35 -10.37 8.55
N THR A 94 -9.47 -9.50 9.05
CA THR A 94 -9.36 -8.12 8.59
C THR A 94 -9.13 -8.06 7.07
N THR A 95 -8.21 -8.86 6.58
CA THR A 95 -7.91 -8.92 5.14
C THR A 95 -9.07 -9.53 4.34
N LYS A 96 -9.77 -10.52 4.90
CA LYS A 96 -10.97 -11.11 4.26
C LYS A 96 -12.13 -10.14 4.17
N VAL A 97 -12.33 -9.32 5.19
CA VAL A 97 -13.31 -8.22 5.16
C VAL A 97 -12.96 -7.22 4.05
N HIS A 98 -11.68 -6.81 3.95
CA HIS A 98 -11.24 -5.93 2.87
C HIS A 98 -11.49 -6.54 1.48
N ALA A 99 -11.14 -7.82 1.30
CA ALA A 99 -11.41 -8.53 0.05
C ALA A 99 -12.91 -8.58 -0.28
N ALA A 100 -13.77 -8.83 0.71
CA ALA A 100 -15.21 -8.82 0.51
C ALA A 100 -15.75 -7.43 0.15
N VAL A 101 -15.20 -6.38 0.76
CA VAL A 101 -15.53 -4.98 0.39
C VAL A 101 -15.22 -4.72 -1.08
N GLU A 102 -14.01 -5.04 -1.54
CA GLU A 102 -13.62 -4.81 -2.93
C GLU A 102 -14.42 -5.66 -3.91
N LEU A 103 -14.70 -6.92 -3.58
CA LEU A 103 -15.57 -7.79 -4.38
C LEU A 103 -17.00 -7.24 -4.44
N TYR A 104 -17.55 -6.75 -3.33
CA TYR A 104 -18.86 -6.10 -3.35
C TYR A 104 -18.88 -4.85 -4.21
N LEU A 105 -17.86 -4.01 -4.10
CA LEU A 105 -17.76 -2.80 -4.93
C LEU A 105 -17.65 -3.12 -6.42
N ALA A 106 -17.00 -4.22 -6.77
CA ALA A 106 -16.87 -4.66 -8.17
C ALA A 106 -18.14 -5.34 -8.74
N THR A 107 -18.85 -6.12 -7.89
CA THR A 107 -19.92 -7.02 -8.37
C THR A 107 -21.34 -6.65 -7.93
N LYS A 108 -21.46 -5.97 -6.80
CA LYS A 108 -22.73 -5.73 -6.07
C LYS A 108 -23.44 -6.99 -5.59
N GLU A 109 -22.75 -8.13 -5.55
CA GLU A 109 -23.32 -9.41 -5.11
C GLU A 109 -23.66 -9.39 -3.61
N ALA A 110 -24.86 -9.89 -3.29
CA ALA A 110 -25.38 -9.91 -1.93
C ALA A 110 -24.52 -10.73 -0.96
N GLY A 111 -23.90 -11.81 -1.41
CA GLY A 111 -23.06 -12.67 -0.56
C GLY A 111 -21.89 -11.91 0.08
N TYR A 112 -21.20 -11.06 -0.67
CA TYR A 112 -20.12 -10.24 -0.14
C TYR A 112 -20.64 -9.13 0.77
N ARG A 113 -21.75 -8.49 0.40
CA ARG A 113 -22.43 -7.51 1.25
C ARG A 113 -22.77 -8.09 2.61
N ASP A 114 -23.45 -9.22 2.60
CA ASP A 114 -23.97 -9.84 3.82
C ASP A 114 -22.83 -10.33 4.73
N PHE A 115 -21.74 -10.85 4.11
CA PHE A 115 -20.55 -11.19 4.84
C PHE A 115 -19.98 -9.97 5.59
N VAL A 116 -19.82 -8.83 4.93
CA VAL A 116 -19.29 -7.60 5.58
C VAL A 116 -20.22 -7.11 6.69
N LEU A 117 -21.53 -7.09 6.43
CA LEU A 117 -22.52 -6.68 7.45
C LEU A 117 -22.52 -7.59 8.68
N GLN A 118 -22.33 -8.90 8.51
CA GLN A 118 -22.19 -9.84 9.63
C GLN A 118 -20.93 -9.59 10.47
N GLN A 119 -19.88 -8.98 9.90
CA GLN A 119 -18.66 -8.65 10.61
C GLN A 119 -18.69 -7.25 11.28
N GLN A 120 -19.85 -6.59 11.37
CA GLN A 120 -19.96 -5.23 11.90
C GLN A 120 -19.26 -5.04 13.25
N ASP A 121 -19.48 -5.91 14.21
CA ASP A 121 -18.90 -5.79 15.56
C ASP A 121 -17.37 -5.96 15.53
N PHE A 122 -16.87 -6.91 14.72
CA PHE A 122 -15.46 -7.08 14.49
C PHE A 122 -14.82 -5.84 13.84
N ILE A 123 -15.46 -5.27 12.83
CA ILE A 123 -15.02 -4.08 12.11
C ILE A 123 -14.92 -2.90 13.08
N CYS A 124 -15.98 -2.65 13.88
CA CYS A 124 -16.00 -1.57 14.84
C CYS A 124 -14.92 -1.73 15.93
N LYS A 125 -14.72 -2.94 16.43
CA LYS A 125 -13.67 -3.24 17.42
C LYS A 125 -12.26 -3.06 16.88
N ASN A 126 -12.07 -3.22 15.57
CA ASN A 126 -10.77 -3.12 14.88
C ASN A 126 -10.74 -1.90 13.94
N ILE A 127 -11.39 -0.81 14.30
CA ILE A 127 -11.59 0.35 13.42
C ILE A 127 -10.28 0.99 12.97
N ARG A 128 -9.21 0.89 13.77
CA ARG A 128 -7.88 1.38 13.43
C ARG A 128 -7.29 0.69 12.19
N GLN A 129 -7.62 -0.59 11.98
CA GLN A 129 -7.16 -1.39 10.85
C GLN A 129 -8.17 -1.42 9.69
N THR A 130 -9.46 -1.31 10.00
CA THR A 130 -10.54 -1.49 9.01
C THR A 130 -11.09 -0.17 8.47
N GLY A 131 -10.96 0.91 9.21
CA GLY A 131 -11.62 2.20 8.93
C GLY A 131 -11.30 2.77 7.56
N TRP A 132 -10.07 2.66 7.11
CA TRP A 132 -9.63 3.26 5.86
C TRP A 132 -10.32 2.67 4.60
N PHE A 133 -10.68 1.39 4.61
CA PHE A 133 -11.35 0.76 3.46
C PHE A 133 -12.86 0.64 3.62
N ILE A 134 -13.35 0.64 4.88
CA ILE A 134 -14.77 0.37 5.13
C ILE A 134 -15.68 1.53 4.70
N GLY A 135 -15.18 2.75 4.66
CA GLY A 135 -15.97 3.92 4.29
C GLY A 135 -16.59 3.83 2.90
N ARG A 136 -15.87 3.26 1.92
CA ARG A 136 -16.42 3.04 0.57
C ARG A 136 -17.55 2.02 0.55
N PHE A 137 -17.47 1.00 1.41
CA PHE A 137 -18.56 0.02 1.56
C PHE A 137 -19.78 0.67 2.22
N ASP A 138 -19.57 1.43 3.29
CA ASP A 138 -20.63 2.14 4.01
C ASP A 138 -21.46 3.03 3.08
N GLN A 139 -20.76 3.83 2.26
CA GLN A 139 -21.41 4.66 1.24
C GLN A 139 -22.15 3.82 0.19
N ALA A 140 -21.58 2.71 -0.26
CA ALA A 140 -22.13 1.90 -1.34
C ALA A 140 -23.29 1.01 -0.91
N VAL A 141 -23.36 0.59 0.37
CA VAL A 141 -24.38 -0.33 0.87
C VAL A 141 -25.64 0.39 1.32
N GLY A 142 -25.54 1.64 1.76
CA GLY A 142 -26.67 2.45 2.20
C GLY A 142 -27.41 1.86 3.42
N ASN A 143 -26.72 1.11 4.30
CA ASN A 143 -27.32 0.50 5.47
C ASN A 143 -27.20 1.44 6.69
N VAL A 144 -28.31 2.05 7.07
CA VAL A 144 -28.36 3.06 8.15
C VAL A 144 -27.84 2.53 9.49
N ARG A 145 -28.16 1.28 9.85
CA ARG A 145 -27.70 0.66 11.11
C ARG A 145 -26.19 0.47 11.09
N PHE A 146 -25.65 -0.03 10.01
CA PHE A 146 -24.21 -0.22 9.80
C PHE A 146 -23.47 1.13 9.85
N SER A 147 -23.93 2.11 9.07
CA SER A 147 -23.35 3.45 9.03
C SER A 147 -23.30 4.10 10.42
N LYS A 148 -24.38 3.99 11.19
CA LYS A 148 -24.43 4.50 12.58
C LYS A 148 -23.40 3.81 13.48
N ALA A 149 -23.19 2.51 13.33
CA ALA A 149 -22.22 1.76 14.11
C ALA A 149 -20.77 2.17 13.75
N ILE A 150 -20.47 2.27 12.46
CA ILE A 150 -19.15 2.72 11.97
C ILE A 150 -18.86 4.14 12.48
N ARG A 151 -19.77 5.09 12.26
CA ARG A 151 -19.57 6.48 12.71
C ARG A 151 -19.35 6.59 14.22
N LYS A 152 -19.94 5.71 15.03
CA LYS A 152 -19.70 5.65 16.47
C LYS A 152 -18.27 5.18 16.80
N ALA A 153 -17.66 4.34 15.98
CA ALA A 153 -16.30 3.84 16.18
C ALA A 153 -15.20 4.77 15.63
N LEU A 154 -15.48 5.58 14.59
CA LEU A 154 -14.50 6.44 13.94
C LEU A 154 -13.74 7.44 14.84
N PRO A 155 -14.29 7.98 15.94
CA PRO A 155 -13.53 8.83 16.86
C PRO A 155 -12.28 8.18 17.42
N GLU A 156 -12.24 6.86 17.60
CA GLU A 156 -11.04 6.14 18.02
C GLU A 156 -9.94 6.22 16.95
N LEU A 157 -10.32 6.08 15.67
CA LEU A 157 -9.39 6.21 14.57
C LEU A 157 -8.91 7.66 14.40
N GLN A 158 -9.80 8.62 14.55
CA GLN A 158 -9.45 10.05 14.52
C GLN A 158 -8.43 10.39 15.64
N ALA A 159 -8.66 9.93 16.85
CA ALA A 159 -7.72 10.11 17.96
C ALA A 159 -6.35 9.51 17.68
N MET A 160 -6.30 8.34 17.04
CA MET A 160 -5.04 7.71 16.61
C MET A 160 -4.25 8.63 15.64
N TYR A 161 -4.90 9.18 14.62
CA TYR A 161 -4.23 10.09 13.69
C TYR A 161 -3.77 11.38 14.36
N GLN A 162 -4.56 11.93 15.27
CA GLN A 162 -4.17 13.10 16.06
C GLN A 162 -2.94 12.82 16.93
N GLU A 163 -2.93 11.67 17.61
CA GLU A 163 -1.77 11.22 18.40
C GLU A 163 -0.52 11.10 17.51
N TYR A 164 -0.63 10.43 16.37
CA TYR A 164 0.51 10.22 15.48
C TYR A 164 1.05 11.52 14.91
N SER A 165 0.18 12.45 14.51
CA SER A 165 0.58 13.74 13.99
C SER A 165 1.24 14.64 15.04
N SER A 166 0.85 14.51 16.31
CA SER A 166 1.46 15.27 17.39
C SER A 166 2.90 14.87 17.72
N LYS A 167 3.35 13.71 17.23
CA LYS A 167 4.70 13.20 17.43
C LYS A 167 5.75 13.87 16.54
N THR A 168 5.33 14.62 15.53
CA THR A 168 6.23 15.34 14.63
C THR A 168 5.85 16.82 14.55
N PRO A 169 6.83 17.73 14.36
CA PRO A 169 6.55 19.15 14.20
C PRO A 169 5.85 19.50 12.87
N TYR A 170 5.72 18.54 11.97
CA TYR A 170 5.17 18.72 10.63
C TYR A 170 3.70 18.33 10.51
N GLY A 171 3.10 17.83 11.59
CA GLY A 171 1.71 17.39 11.58
C GLY A 171 1.44 16.22 10.64
N VAL A 172 2.46 15.40 10.36
CA VAL A 172 2.32 14.19 9.56
C VAL A 172 2.07 12.98 10.44
N PRO A 173 1.22 12.03 10.02
CA PRO A 173 1.03 10.79 10.76
C PRO A 173 2.34 10.02 10.88
N HIS A 174 2.78 9.73 12.09
CA HIS A 174 3.99 8.98 12.38
C HIS A 174 3.81 8.14 13.64
N ASP A 175 3.71 6.84 13.45
CA ASP A 175 3.41 5.85 14.49
C ASP A 175 4.67 5.33 15.18
N ARG A 176 5.69 5.00 14.40
CA ARG A 176 6.81 4.20 14.86
C ARG A 176 7.84 5.00 15.66
N GLY A 177 8.31 4.38 16.75
CA GLY A 177 9.32 4.95 17.60
C GLY A 177 10.65 5.24 16.89
N ASN A 178 11.69 4.45 17.21
CA ASN A 178 13.04 4.62 16.64
C ASN A 178 13.25 3.86 15.32
N ARG A 179 12.19 3.40 14.69
CA ARG A 179 12.31 2.60 13.48
C ARG A 179 12.06 3.45 12.26
N SER A 180 12.86 3.14 11.29
CA SER A 180 12.58 3.31 9.88
C SER A 180 12.42 4.69 9.32
N SER A 181 12.31 4.64 8.10
CA SER A 181 12.23 5.64 7.09
C SER A 181 11.23 6.72 7.45
N GLY A 182 11.69 7.94 7.50
CA GLY A 182 10.87 9.08 7.86
C GLY A 182 9.69 9.33 6.91
N SER A 183 9.65 8.68 5.74
CA SER A 183 8.58 8.89 4.78
C SER A 183 7.58 7.73 4.67
N TRP A 184 7.93 6.55 5.20
CA TRP A 184 7.06 5.36 5.09
C TRP A 184 5.66 5.59 5.64
N GLU A 185 5.57 6.07 6.86
CA GLU A 185 4.28 6.26 7.52
C GLU A 185 3.48 7.43 6.97
N PRO A 186 4.07 8.60 6.70
CA PRO A 186 3.39 9.66 5.97
C PRO A 186 2.79 9.18 4.64
N GLN A 187 3.48 8.33 3.90
CA GLN A 187 2.96 7.76 2.65
C GLN A 187 1.81 6.79 2.89
N HIS A 188 2.02 5.79 3.74
CA HIS A 188 1.04 4.73 3.98
C HIS A 188 -0.20 5.27 4.72
N LEU A 189 0.01 6.00 5.81
CA LEU A 189 -1.08 6.57 6.60
C LEU A 189 -1.79 7.70 5.84
N GLY A 190 -1.04 8.51 5.08
CA GLY A 190 -1.62 9.55 4.22
C GLY A 190 -2.49 8.97 3.12
N TYR A 191 -2.04 7.90 2.47
CA TYR A 191 -2.85 7.15 1.50
C TYR A 191 -4.15 6.63 2.12
N ASN A 192 -4.08 5.99 3.28
CA ASN A 192 -5.27 5.52 4.00
C ASN A 192 -6.20 6.68 4.38
N TYR A 193 -5.61 7.80 4.79
CA TYR A 193 -6.36 9.00 5.18
C TYR A 193 -7.14 9.61 4.00
N CYS A 194 -6.63 9.50 2.77
CA CYS A 194 -7.37 9.93 1.59
C CYS A 194 -8.74 9.24 1.48
N TYR A 195 -8.79 7.94 1.77
CA TYR A 195 -10.06 7.19 1.78
C TYR A 195 -10.98 7.61 2.92
N LEU A 196 -10.42 7.91 4.08
CA LEU A 196 -11.19 8.39 5.24
C LEU A 196 -11.78 9.76 4.95
N HIS A 197 -10.99 10.70 4.42
CA HIS A 197 -11.47 12.02 4.01
C HIS A 197 -12.58 11.92 2.96
N ALA A 198 -12.40 11.10 1.94
CA ALA A 198 -13.39 10.91 0.89
C ALA A 198 -14.71 10.32 1.41
N ALA A 199 -14.67 9.46 2.44
CA ALA A 199 -15.85 8.83 2.99
C ALA A 199 -16.52 9.66 4.11
N TYR A 200 -15.73 10.35 4.93
CA TYR A 200 -16.17 11.06 6.15
C TYR A 200 -15.46 12.41 6.28
N PRO A 201 -15.68 13.35 5.33
CA PRO A 201 -14.97 14.64 5.31
C PRO A 201 -15.27 15.53 6.53
N ASP A 202 -16.40 15.30 7.19
CA ASP A 202 -16.81 15.95 8.43
C ASP A 202 -15.97 15.55 9.66
N LEU A 203 -15.32 14.38 9.60
CA LEU A 203 -14.48 13.85 10.68
C LEU A 203 -12.99 13.90 10.35
N PHE A 204 -12.64 13.81 9.09
CA PHE A 204 -11.27 13.73 8.60
C PHE A 204 -11.02 14.86 7.60
N THR A 205 -10.45 15.97 8.09
CA THR A 205 -10.11 17.13 7.24
C THR A 205 -8.93 16.81 6.32
N PRO A 206 -8.73 17.52 5.20
CA PRO A 206 -7.66 17.18 4.24
C PRO A 206 -6.25 17.52 4.71
N ASP A 207 -6.07 18.19 5.87
CA ASP A 207 -4.79 18.72 6.32
C ASP A 207 -3.69 17.66 6.39
N TYR A 208 -4.01 16.46 6.88
CA TYR A 208 -3.03 15.37 6.96
C TYR A 208 -2.55 14.88 5.59
N ILE A 209 -3.39 14.98 4.57
CA ILE A 209 -3.02 14.62 3.20
C ILE A 209 -2.02 15.64 2.67
N PHE A 210 -2.33 16.93 2.82
CA PHE A 210 -1.45 18.00 2.39
C PHE A 210 -0.12 18.01 3.12
N ASN A 211 -0.15 17.85 4.45
CA ASN A 211 1.06 17.75 5.26
C ASN A 211 1.93 16.56 4.83
N ALA A 212 1.34 15.39 4.56
CA ALA A 212 2.08 14.23 4.09
C ALA A 212 2.73 14.46 2.72
N VAL A 213 2.01 15.07 1.77
CA VAL A 213 2.56 15.41 0.46
C VAL A 213 3.69 16.42 0.59
N GLN A 214 3.51 17.49 1.35
CA GLN A 214 4.52 18.54 1.57
C GLN A 214 5.77 17.95 2.23
N TYR A 215 5.60 17.07 3.23
CA TYR A 215 6.71 16.39 3.88
C TYR A 215 7.55 15.59 2.89
N LEU A 216 6.91 14.84 2.01
CA LEU A 216 7.60 14.07 0.98
C LEU A 216 8.32 14.95 -0.05
N LEU A 217 7.83 16.16 -0.25
CA LEU A 217 8.42 17.14 -1.17
C LEU A 217 9.54 18.00 -0.56
N GLY A 218 9.95 17.71 0.69
CA GLY A 218 11.11 18.33 1.33
C GLY A 218 10.83 19.13 2.60
N MET A 219 9.57 19.23 3.03
CA MET A 219 9.23 19.84 4.32
C MET A 219 9.39 18.82 5.46
N HIS A 220 10.62 18.46 5.77
CA HIS A 220 10.96 17.52 6.81
C HIS A 220 12.12 18.02 7.68
N PRO A 221 12.38 17.41 8.88
CA PRO A 221 13.39 17.87 9.81
C PRO A 221 14.81 17.71 9.27
N GLY A 222 15.71 18.55 9.81
CA GLY A 222 17.13 18.48 9.56
C GLY A 222 17.66 19.52 8.59
N ARG A 223 18.96 19.44 8.30
CA ARG A 223 19.64 20.33 7.34
C ARG A 223 19.46 19.85 5.89
N ASN A 224 19.16 18.58 5.73
CA ASN A 224 18.88 18.01 4.44
C ASN A 224 17.47 18.41 4.00
N GLN A 225 17.40 19.22 2.95
CA GLN A 225 16.14 19.64 2.33
C GLN A 225 15.81 18.80 1.09
N ALA A 226 16.44 17.64 0.95
CA ALA A 226 16.15 16.74 -0.14
C ALA A 226 14.74 16.22 -0.07
N ALA A 227 14.02 16.27 -1.18
CA ALA A 227 12.75 15.60 -1.30
C ALA A 227 12.93 14.07 -1.31
N PHE A 228 11.95 13.38 -0.75
CA PHE A 228 11.88 11.91 -0.88
C PHE A 228 11.39 11.45 -2.25
N VAL A 229 11.19 12.41 -3.16
CA VAL A 229 10.79 12.19 -4.55
C VAL A 229 11.92 12.70 -5.45
N THR A 230 12.48 11.82 -6.28
CA THR A 230 13.60 12.18 -7.17
C THR A 230 13.17 13.21 -8.24
N GLY A 231 14.04 14.20 -8.47
CA GLY A 231 13.79 15.26 -9.43
C GLY A 231 12.94 16.42 -8.91
N VAL A 232 12.60 16.42 -7.61
CA VAL A 232 11.81 17.47 -6.97
C VAL A 232 12.58 18.06 -5.79
N GLY A 233 12.35 19.35 -5.49
CA GLY A 233 12.98 20.05 -4.38
C GLY A 233 14.37 20.61 -4.70
N ALA A 234 15.01 21.21 -3.68
CA ALA A 234 16.34 21.83 -3.81
C ALA A 234 17.43 20.77 -3.99
N GLU A 235 17.30 19.65 -3.31
CA GLU A 235 18.12 18.46 -3.45
C GLU A 235 17.23 17.26 -3.66
N THR A 236 17.77 16.23 -4.29
CA THR A 236 17.00 15.04 -4.62
C THR A 236 17.80 13.78 -4.33
N MET A 237 17.12 12.74 -3.94
CA MET A 237 17.70 11.41 -3.80
C MET A 237 18.10 10.88 -5.17
N LYS A 238 19.26 10.18 -5.23
CA LYS A 238 19.87 9.77 -6.49
C LYS A 238 19.94 8.25 -6.69
N ALA A 239 19.69 7.48 -5.62
CA ALA A 239 19.87 6.05 -5.68
C ALA A 239 18.58 5.29 -6.04
N ALA A 240 18.71 4.30 -6.91
CA ALA A 240 17.69 3.31 -7.16
C ALA A 240 17.84 2.11 -6.20
N TYR A 241 16.79 1.31 -6.09
CA TYR A 241 16.86 0.04 -5.38
C TYR A 241 17.96 -0.86 -5.97
N GLY A 242 18.77 -1.45 -5.11
CA GLY A 242 19.88 -2.27 -5.52
C GLY A 242 21.20 -1.53 -5.43
N VAL A 243 21.45 -0.91 -4.30
CA VAL A 243 22.70 -0.20 -3.93
C VAL A 243 23.98 -1.00 -4.11
N ASN A 244 23.90 -2.30 -4.23
CA ASN A 244 25.00 -3.18 -4.60
C ASN A 244 25.33 -3.15 -6.11
N ARG A 245 24.57 -2.40 -6.90
CA ARG A 245 24.90 -2.12 -8.30
C ARG A 245 25.83 -0.91 -8.37
N ALA A 246 26.83 -1.02 -9.22
CA ALA A 246 27.93 -0.06 -9.30
C ALA A 246 27.55 1.33 -9.83
N ASP A 247 26.49 1.42 -10.60
CA ASP A 247 26.01 2.64 -11.22
C ASP A 247 24.74 3.11 -10.48
N TRP A 248 24.87 4.06 -9.66
CA TRP A 248 23.79 4.72 -8.96
C TRP A 248 22.76 5.29 -9.94
N SER A 249 21.82 4.45 -10.33
CA SER A 249 20.85 4.80 -11.36
C SER A 249 19.87 5.83 -10.82
N TYR A 250 19.76 6.94 -11.51
CA TYR A 250 18.74 7.94 -11.26
C TYR A 250 17.42 7.52 -11.89
N ILE A 251 16.36 7.47 -11.08
CA ILE A 251 14.99 7.18 -11.52
C ILE A 251 14.17 8.44 -11.32
N PRO A 252 13.83 9.20 -12.38
CA PRO A 252 12.97 10.38 -12.24
C PRO A 252 11.60 10.02 -11.65
N GLY A 253 11.15 10.79 -10.65
CA GLY A 253 9.88 10.52 -9.98
C GLY A 253 9.87 9.28 -9.09
N GLY A 254 11.03 8.66 -8.85
CA GLY A 254 11.16 7.59 -7.86
C GLY A 254 10.88 8.11 -6.46
N VAL A 255 10.25 7.30 -5.61
CA VAL A 255 9.94 7.69 -4.23
C VAL A 255 10.67 6.78 -3.26
N SER A 256 11.41 7.39 -2.36
CA SER A 256 12.12 6.70 -1.30
C SER A 256 11.22 6.45 -0.09
N PRO A 257 11.45 5.37 0.67
CA PRO A 257 10.87 5.22 2.00
C PRO A 257 11.33 6.30 2.99
N GLY A 258 12.37 7.04 2.69
CA GLY A 258 12.92 8.11 3.51
C GLY A 258 14.23 7.75 4.19
N THR A 259 14.66 8.62 5.08
CA THR A 259 15.82 8.40 5.92
C THR A 259 15.42 7.87 7.29
N ASN A 260 16.33 7.19 7.99
CA ASN A 260 16.11 6.81 9.37
C ASN A 260 16.12 8.04 10.28
N LEU A 261 15.07 8.19 11.07
CA LEU A 261 15.00 9.22 12.10
C LEU A 261 15.41 8.62 13.45
N ILE A 262 16.35 9.27 14.12
CA ILE A 262 16.87 8.84 15.42
C ILE A 262 16.32 9.77 16.50
N ARG A 263 15.70 9.21 17.51
CA ARG A 263 15.24 9.97 18.68
C ARG A 263 16.40 10.25 19.66
N PRO A 264 16.34 11.30 20.47
CA PRO A 264 15.18 12.20 20.67
C PRO A 264 15.07 13.33 19.64
N ASP A 265 16.14 13.66 18.93
CA ASP A 265 16.23 14.86 18.11
C ASP A 265 15.80 14.63 16.66
N LEU A 266 15.40 13.42 16.31
CA LEU A 266 15.05 13.01 14.97
C LEU A 266 16.10 13.44 13.91
N PRO A 267 17.41 13.31 14.17
CA PRO A 267 18.41 13.68 13.19
C PRO A 267 18.36 12.71 12.02
N GLU A 268 18.56 13.23 10.83
CA GLU A 268 18.71 12.42 9.64
C GLU A 268 20.10 11.79 9.59
N LEU A 269 20.16 10.53 9.20
CA LEU A 269 21.40 9.88 8.83
C LEU A 269 21.68 10.21 7.37
N LEU A 270 22.75 10.97 7.14
CA LEU A 270 23.07 11.51 5.80
C LEU A 270 23.93 10.58 4.96
N HIS A 271 24.47 9.52 5.55
CA HIS A 271 25.48 8.69 4.89
C HIS A 271 25.14 7.21 4.90
N PHE A 272 25.18 6.61 3.73
CA PHE A 272 25.32 5.18 3.53
C PHE A 272 26.61 4.68 4.27
N PRO A 273 26.61 3.48 4.92
CA PRO A 273 25.63 2.40 4.83
C PRO A 273 24.59 2.37 5.95
N PHE A 274 24.50 3.35 6.83
CA PHE A 274 23.53 3.34 7.93
C PHE A 274 22.08 3.35 7.44
N LEU A 275 21.89 3.73 6.18
CA LEU A 275 20.61 3.86 5.51
C LEU A 275 20.34 2.75 4.49
N TRP A 276 21.21 1.77 4.42
CA TRP A 276 21.21 0.78 3.33
C TRP A 276 19.89 0.04 3.09
N GLN A 277 19.04 -0.04 4.08
CA GLN A 277 17.75 -0.73 3.95
C GLN A 277 16.60 0.19 3.60
N GLU A 278 16.62 1.43 4.03
CA GLU A 278 15.43 2.27 4.00
C GLU A 278 15.71 3.72 3.58
N GLY A 279 16.97 4.07 3.35
CA GLY A 279 17.36 5.45 3.16
C GLY A 279 17.25 5.93 1.71
N GLU A 280 18.33 5.90 1.00
CA GLU A 280 18.51 6.62 -0.26
C GLU A 280 18.12 5.84 -1.51
N TYR A 281 17.17 4.91 -1.45
CA TYR A 281 16.74 4.16 -2.60
C TYR A 281 15.22 4.24 -2.83
N CYS A 282 14.81 4.09 -4.08
CA CYS A 282 13.43 4.19 -4.49
C CYS A 282 12.73 2.82 -4.51
N LEU A 283 11.50 2.77 -4.02
CA LEU A 283 10.64 1.59 -4.07
C LEU A 283 9.34 1.87 -4.82
N GLY A 284 8.94 0.96 -5.69
CA GLY A 284 7.74 1.11 -6.50
C GLY A 284 6.44 1.27 -5.71
N GLY A 285 6.31 0.59 -4.57
CA GLY A 285 5.14 0.71 -3.70
C GLY A 285 4.94 2.12 -3.14
N HIS A 286 6.02 2.79 -2.80
CA HIS A 286 5.98 4.16 -2.28
C HIS A 286 5.56 5.16 -3.35
N ALA A 287 6.00 4.97 -4.58
CA ALA A 287 5.60 5.80 -5.71
C ALA A 287 4.09 5.76 -5.93
N THR A 288 3.45 4.60 -5.83
CA THR A 288 2.00 4.48 -6.02
C THR A 288 1.21 5.19 -4.91
N TRP A 289 1.62 5.11 -3.66
CA TRP A 289 0.98 5.84 -2.56
C TRP A 289 1.13 7.35 -2.71
N PHE A 290 2.34 7.80 -3.07
CA PHE A 290 2.59 9.22 -3.31
C PHE A 290 1.75 9.77 -4.47
N MET A 291 1.74 9.07 -5.62
CA MET A 291 0.92 9.46 -6.76
C MET A 291 -0.56 9.57 -6.40
N TYR A 292 -1.08 8.60 -5.62
CA TYR A 292 -2.46 8.64 -5.19
C TYR A 292 -2.76 9.86 -4.29
N MET A 293 -1.88 10.17 -3.34
CA MET A 293 -2.05 11.33 -2.46
C MET A 293 -1.98 12.65 -3.23
N VAL A 294 -1.09 12.76 -4.23
CA VAL A 294 -1.00 13.96 -5.08
C VAL A 294 -2.28 14.14 -5.89
N LEU A 295 -2.79 13.09 -6.52
CA LEU A 295 -4.04 13.13 -7.27
C LEU A 295 -5.25 13.42 -6.36
N ALA A 296 -5.27 12.87 -5.16
CA ALA A 296 -6.31 13.18 -4.17
C ALA A 296 -6.24 14.65 -3.74
N SER A 297 -5.04 15.17 -3.46
CA SER A 297 -4.83 16.59 -3.13
C SER A 297 -5.29 17.50 -4.25
N GLN A 298 -4.92 17.21 -5.48
CA GLN A 298 -5.37 17.96 -6.65
C GLN A 298 -6.90 17.97 -6.79
N LYS A 299 -7.53 16.80 -6.60
CA LYS A 299 -8.99 16.70 -6.64
C LYS A 299 -9.66 17.53 -5.56
N ILE A 300 -9.11 17.53 -4.33
CA ILE A 300 -9.65 18.31 -3.21
C ILE A 300 -9.53 19.81 -3.49
N LEU A 301 -8.37 20.25 -3.99
CA LEU A 301 -8.12 21.66 -4.29
C LEU A 301 -8.98 22.18 -5.44
N ASN A 302 -9.14 21.37 -6.50
CA ASN A 302 -9.93 21.76 -7.67
C ASN A 302 -11.43 21.51 -7.50
N GLY A 303 -11.85 20.67 -6.57
CA GLY A 303 -13.27 20.36 -6.30
C GLY A 303 -14.05 21.54 -5.69
N ASN A 304 -13.37 22.59 -5.24
CA ASN A 304 -13.99 23.82 -4.77
C ASN A 304 -14.28 24.81 -5.92
N GLU A 305 -13.94 24.46 -7.16
CA GLU A 305 -14.13 25.31 -8.36
C GLU A 305 -15.29 24.86 -9.28
N GLN A 306 -16.13 23.88 -8.85
CA GLN A 306 -17.30 23.42 -9.65
C GLN A 306 -18.63 23.80 -9.00
#